data_98f359d03747c3216f9bd1e56d0618a3
#
_entry.id   98f359d03747c3216f9bd1e56d0618a3
#
_cell.length_a   1.000
_cell.length_b   1.000
_cell.length_c   1.000
_cell.angle_alpha   90.00
_cell.angle_beta   90.00
_cell.angle_gamma   90.00
#
_symmetry.space_group_name_H-M   'P 1'
#
loop_
_entity.id
_entity.type
_entity.pdbx_description
1 polymer ?
#
loop_
_entity_poly.entity_id
_entity_poly.type
_entity_poly.pdbx_seq_one_letter_code
_entity_poly.pdbx_strand_id
1 'polypeptide(L)'
;STSVWLQEINQLLSNCLTQLDQSKDLFNEQLGIDSGVKSLVPKLEKISALVGDLEFKPQGDGDSQLHRFVEGLVPTDIGLLMRSALTDFALIQSNLGLIYERIDEIAQGRASCPKRYDAEDWLLPIGQLERRLQATEQLFHDFAIADTADLKSARWLKKNDFDVEFATAPLQTGMILEKLLWDKTFSAICTSATL
;
A
#
# COMPACT_ATOMS: atom_id res chain seq x y z
N SER A 1 8.49 -10.26 -2.14
CA SER A 1 8.79 -9.03 -2.90
C SER A 1 7.51 -8.38 -3.40
N THR A 2 7.42 -7.05 -3.34
CA THR A 2 6.24 -6.27 -3.78
C THR A 2 5.97 -6.46 -5.27
N SER A 3 6.99 -6.63 -6.11
CA SER A 3 6.83 -6.87 -7.54
C SER A 3 6.16 -8.21 -7.85
N VAL A 4 6.49 -9.27 -7.13
CA VAL A 4 5.84 -10.58 -7.29
C VAL A 4 4.35 -10.49 -6.92
N TRP A 5 4.05 -9.88 -5.80
CA TRP A 5 2.67 -9.67 -5.37
C TRP A 5 1.84 -8.85 -6.38
N LEU A 6 2.41 -7.79 -6.98
CA LEU A 6 1.72 -7.01 -8.00
C LEU A 6 1.41 -7.82 -9.27
N GLN A 7 2.29 -8.75 -9.65
CA GLN A 7 2.01 -9.67 -10.75
C GLN A 7 0.89 -10.67 -10.43
N GLU A 8 0.80 -11.12 -9.18
CA GLU A 8 -0.28 -12.00 -8.69
C GLU A 8 -1.65 -11.33 -8.72
N ILE A 9 -1.73 -9.98 -8.60
CA ILE A 9 -2.99 -9.22 -8.70
C ILE A 9 -3.72 -9.54 -9.99
N ASN A 10 -3.04 -9.46 -11.13
CA ASN A 10 -3.66 -9.70 -12.43
C ASN A 10 -4.23 -11.11 -12.56
N GLN A 11 -3.53 -12.11 -12.00
CA GLN A 11 -4.01 -13.49 -12.02
C GLN A 11 -5.25 -13.67 -11.13
N LEU A 12 -5.24 -13.10 -9.93
CA LEU A 12 -6.37 -13.16 -9.00
C LEU A 12 -7.61 -12.50 -9.60
N LEU A 13 -7.46 -11.30 -10.17
CA LEU A 13 -8.56 -10.60 -10.82
C LEU A 13 -9.09 -11.33 -12.05
N SER A 14 -8.19 -11.86 -12.90
CA SER A 14 -8.61 -12.65 -14.06
C SER A 14 -9.42 -13.88 -13.65
N ASN A 15 -9.03 -14.57 -12.60
CA ASN A 15 -9.79 -15.71 -12.06
C ASN A 15 -11.17 -15.29 -11.56
N CYS A 16 -11.21 -14.21 -10.76
CA CYS A 16 -12.47 -13.64 -10.25
C CYS A 16 -13.43 -13.27 -11.37
N LEU A 17 -12.98 -12.44 -12.32
CA LEU A 17 -13.83 -11.95 -13.41
C LEU A 17 -14.28 -13.07 -14.36
N THR A 18 -13.45 -14.08 -14.58
CA THR A 18 -13.82 -15.26 -15.37
C THR A 18 -14.87 -16.09 -14.64
N GLN A 19 -14.69 -16.34 -13.35
CA GLN A 19 -15.65 -17.10 -12.56
C GLN A 19 -17.02 -16.40 -12.49
N LEU A 20 -17.03 -15.06 -12.41
CA LEU A 20 -18.24 -14.26 -12.34
C LEU A 20 -18.86 -13.90 -13.72
N ASP A 21 -18.25 -14.33 -14.82
CA ASP A 21 -18.64 -13.95 -16.20
C ASP A 21 -18.61 -12.42 -16.45
N GLN A 22 -17.75 -11.69 -15.71
CA GLN A 22 -17.63 -10.22 -15.77
C GLN A 22 -16.44 -9.74 -16.62
N SER A 23 -15.66 -10.63 -17.22
CA SER A 23 -14.44 -10.29 -17.97
C SER A 23 -14.66 -9.34 -19.15
N LYS A 24 -15.87 -9.32 -19.74
CA LYS A 24 -16.20 -8.40 -20.82
C LYS A 24 -16.64 -7.04 -20.28
N ASP A 25 -17.44 -7.04 -19.22
CA ASP A 25 -18.02 -5.83 -18.65
C ASP A 25 -16.99 -4.98 -17.93
N LEU A 26 -15.98 -5.63 -17.33
CA LEU A 26 -14.88 -5.01 -16.58
C LEU A 26 -13.51 -5.11 -17.29
N PHE A 27 -13.53 -5.23 -18.61
CA PHE A 27 -12.31 -5.35 -19.42
C PHE A 27 -11.41 -4.11 -19.32
N ASN A 28 -11.99 -2.92 -19.33
CA ASN A 28 -11.24 -1.67 -19.27
C ASN A 28 -10.56 -1.48 -17.90
N GLU A 29 -11.26 -1.85 -16.82
CA GLU A 29 -10.75 -1.79 -15.45
C GLU A 29 -9.60 -2.77 -15.28
N GLN A 30 -9.74 -3.99 -15.78
CA GLN A 30 -8.66 -4.99 -15.77
C GLN A 30 -7.45 -4.51 -16.58
N LEU A 31 -7.68 -3.93 -17.76
CA LEU A 31 -6.61 -3.36 -18.59
C LEU A 31 -5.91 -2.18 -17.91
N GLY A 32 -6.67 -1.33 -17.19
CA GLY A 32 -6.12 -0.22 -16.41
C GLY A 32 -5.20 -0.70 -15.29
N ILE A 33 -5.59 -1.77 -14.57
CA ILE A 33 -4.76 -2.39 -13.55
C ILE A 33 -3.49 -3.00 -14.16
N ASP A 34 -3.61 -3.76 -15.24
CA ASP A 34 -2.45 -4.36 -15.95
C ASP A 34 -1.45 -3.28 -16.41
N SER A 35 -1.95 -2.18 -16.96
CA SER A 35 -1.14 -1.04 -17.37
C SER A 35 -0.43 -0.37 -16.20
N GLY A 36 -1.14 -0.16 -15.09
CA GLY A 36 -0.57 0.39 -13.85
C GLY A 36 0.53 -0.51 -13.29
N VAL A 37 0.29 -1.82 -13.22
CA VAL A 37 1.29 -2.81 -12.76
C VAL A 37 2.52 -2.82 -13.65
N LYS A 38 2.35 -2.83 -14.96
CA LYS A 38 3.47 -2.80 -15.94
C LYS A 38 4.31 -1.53 -15.82
N SER A 39 3.70 -0.39 -15.51
CA SER A 39 4.41 0.87 -15.28
C SER A 39 5.11 0.91 -13.91
N LEU A 40 4.49 0.34 -12.88
CA LEU A 40 4.96 0.37 -11.50
C LEU A 40 6.16 -0.54 -11.27
N VAL A 41 6.15 -1.78 -11.80
CA VAL A 41 7.19 -2.78 -11.55
C VAL A 41 8.60 -2.29 -11.88
N PRO A 42 8.90 -1.67 -13.03
CA PRO A 42 10.22 -1.15 -13.32
C PRO A 42 10.67 -0.03 -12.38
N LYS A 43 9.72 0.76 -11.83
CA LYS A 43 10.02 1.80 -10.84
C LYS A 43 10.44 1.17 -9.50
N LEU A 44 9.75 0.11 -9.08
CA LEU A 44 10.11 -0.65 -7.88
C LEU A 44 11.49 -1.30 -8.00
N GLU A 45 11.83 -1.84 -9.16
CA GLU A 45 13.15 -2.41 -9.42
C GLU A 45 14.25 -1.36 -9.32
N LYS A 46 14.01 -0.15 -9.87
CA LYS A 46 14.95 0.98 -9.75
C LYS A 46 15.09 1.45 -8.30
N ILE A 47 13.99 1.56 -7.55
CA ILE A 47 14.01 1.89 -6.13
C ILE A 47 14.81 0.84 -5.36
N SER A 48 14.58 -0.45 -5.65
CA SER A 48 15.31 -1.55 -5.02
C SER A 48 16.83 -1.47 -5.29
N ALA A 49 17.23 -1.12 -6.50
CA ALA A 49 18.64 -0.93 -6.84
C ALA A 49 19.25 0.24 -6.06
N LEU A 50 18.60 1.42 -6.04
CA LEU A 50 19.08 2.58 -5.28
C LEU A 50 19.16 2.31 -3.78
N VAL A 51 18.19 1.58 -3.24
CA VAL A 51 18.19 1.16 -1.83
C VAL A 51 19.34 0.18 -1.55
N GLY A 52 19.68 -0.67 -2.52
CA GLY A 52 20.82 -1.60 -2.41
C GLY A 52 22.17 -0.89 -2.25
N ASP A 53 22.31 0.32 -2.77
CA ASP A 53 23.51 1.14 -2.69
C ASP A 53 23.63 1.95 -1.37
N LEU A 54 22.59 1.93 -0.53
CA LEU A 54 22.61 2.62 0.77
C LEU A 54 23.43 1.87 1.81
N GLU A 55 24.08 2.61 2.70
CA GLU A 55 24.83 2.04 3.83
C GLU A 55 23.88 1.58 4.93
N PHE A 56 23.92 0.29 5.25
CA PHE A 56 23.16 -0.30 6.35
C PHE A 56 24.08 -0.61 7.53
N LYS A 57 23.61 -0.33 8.75
CA LYS A 57 24.34 -0.59 10.00
C LYS A 57 23.70 -1.76 10.73
N PRO A 58 24.49 -2.68 11.32
CA PRO A 58 23.97 -3.76 12.15
C PRO A 58 23.08 -3.22 13.28
N GLN A 59 22.00 -3.92 13.59
CA GLN A 59 21.09 -3.59 14.69
C GLN A 59 21.14 -4.70 15.75
N GLY A 60 21.87 -4.47 16.84
CA GLY A 60 22.00 -5.45 17.93
C GLY A 60 22.79 -6.70 17.52
N ASP A 61 22.52 -7.83 18.19
CA ASP A 61 23.20 -9.11 17.96
C ASP A 61 22.54 -9.98 16.86
N GLY A 62 21.58 -9.44 16.12
CA GLY A 62 20.85 -10.17 15.07
C GLY A 62 21.32 -9.81 13.66
N ASP A 63 20.89 -10.64 12.67
CA ASP A 63 21.22 -10.47 11.25
C ASP A 63 20.52 -9.28 10.57
N SER A 64 19.72 -8.51 11.34
CA SER A 64 19.02 -7.35 10.78
C SER A 64 19.91 -6.11 10.73
N GLN A 65 19.86 -5.43 9.60
CA GLN A 65 20.60 -4.19 9.35
C GLN A 65 19.61 -3.04 9.15
N LEU A 66 19.99 -1.84 9.60
CA LEU A 66 19.15 -0.66 9.58
C LEU A 66 19.82 0.48 8.84
N HIS A 67 19.08 1.14 7.95
CA HIS A 67 19.40 2.45 7.41
C HIS A 67 18.40 3.47 7.92
N ARG A 68 18.83 4.51 8.63
CA ARG A 68 17.97 5.62 9.09
C ARG A 68 18.24 6.84 8.24
N PHE A 69 17.18 7.43 7.70
CA PHE A 69 17.29 8.71 7.00
C PHE A 69 17.48 9.83 8.03
N VAL A 70 18.62 10.49 7.96
CA VAL A 70 18.95 11.62 8.85
C VAL A 70 17.91 12.72 8.64
N GLU A 71 17.32 13.22 9.73
CA GLU A 71 16.25 14.21 9.70
C GLU A 71 15.04 13.80 8.83
N GLY A 72 14.86 12.49 8.57
CA GLY A 72 13.82 11.98 7.69
C GLY A 72 14.03 12.26 6.19
N LEU A 73 15.20 12.79 5.80
CA LEU A 73 15.50 13.19 4.43
C LEU A 73 15.78 11.98 3.53
N VAL A 74 14.85 11.67 2.67
CA VAL A 74 14.99 10.62 1.65
C VAL A 74 15.83 11.17 0.48
N PRO A 75 16.78 10.40 -0.09
CA PRO A 75 17.49 10.80 -1.30
C PRO A 75 16.54 11.21 -2.42
N THR A 76 16.89 12.30 -3.12
CA THR A 76 16.00 12.93 -4.11
C THR A 76 15.58 11.98 -5.23
N ASP A 77 16.46 11.11 -5.69
CA ASP A 77 16.21 10.11 -6.73
C ASP A 77 15.19 9.06 -6.28
N ILE A 78 15.33 8.54 -5.05
CA ILE A 78 14.36 7.63 -4.45
C ILE A 78 12.99 8.33 -4.28
N GLY A 79 12.98 9.53 -3.71
CA GLY A 79 11.76 10.32 -3.51
C GLY A 79 11.01 10.63 -4.80
N LEU A 80 11.73 10.97 -5.88
CA LEU A 80 11.13 11.22 -7.19
C LEU A 80 10.53 9.96 -7.82
N LEU A 81 11.22 8.82 -7.72
CA LEU A 81 10.68 7.54 -8.19
C LEU A 81 9.44 7.13 -7.41
N MET A 82 9.45 7.27 -6.07
CA MET A 82 8.28 6.98 -5.24
C MET A 82 7.11 7.90 -5.59
N ARG A 83 7.36 9.19 -5.79
CA ARG A 83 6.31 10.15 -6.24
C ARG A 83 5.74 9.76 -7.60
N SER A 84 6.59 9.37 -8.54
CA SER A 84 6.15 8.88 -9.86
C SER A 84 5.31 7.60 -9.77
N ALA A 85 5.59 6.73 -8.79
CA ALA A 85 4.83 5.50 -8.55
C ALA A 85 3.43 5.76 -7.98
N LEU A 86 3.19 6.88 -7.28
CA LEU A 86 1.87 7.22 -6.74
C LEU A 86 0.79 7.33 -7.83
N THR A 87 1.15 7.80 -9.02
CA THR A 87 0.22 7.85 -10.16
C THR A 87 -0.21 6.45 -10.61
N ASP A 88 0.72 5.49 -10.59
CA ASP A 88 0.41 4.11 -10.96
C ASP A 88 -0.45 3.45 -9.88
N PHE A 89 -0.15 3.68 -8.60
CA PHE A 89 -0.99 3.20 -7.49
C PHE A 89 -2.41 3.75 -7.58
N ALA A 90 -2.58 5.05 -7.83
CA ALA A 90 -3.88 5.67 -7.99
C ALA A 90 -4.67 5.07 -9.17
N LEU A 91 -4.01 4.77 -10.30
CA LEU A 91 -4.64 4.11 -11.44
C LEU A 91 -5.11 2.70 -11.08
N ILE A 92 -4.26 1.91 -10.41
CA ILE A 92 -4.60 0.55 -9.99
C ILE A 92 -5.77 0.58 -8.99
N GLN A 93 -5.71 1.45 -7.98
CA GLN A 93 -6.75 1.57 -6.96
C GLN A 93 -8.10 1.99 -7.53
N SER A 94 -8.12 3.00 -8.40
CA SER A 94 -9.36 3.46 -9.03
C SER A 94 -10.07 2.33 -9.79
N ASN A 95 -9.32 1.57 -10.60
CA ASN A 95 -9.89 0.46 -11.35
C ASN A 95 -10.28 -0.73 -10.44
N LEU A 96 -9.49 -1.00 -9.40
CA LEU A 96 -9.80 -2.05 -8.43
C LEU A 96 -11.07 -1.72 -7.64
N GLY A 97 -11.27 -0.45 -7.26
CA GLY A 97 -12.49 0.02 -6.61
C GLY A 97 -13.74 -0.22 -7.46
N LEU A 98 -13.69 0.06 -8.77
CA LEU A 98 -14.80 -0.21 -9.69
C LEU A 98 -15.10 -1.71 -9.80
N ILE A 99 -14.07 -2.56 -9.83
CA ILE A 99 -14.24 -4.01 -9.81
C ILE A 99 -14.88 -4.46 -8.49
N TYR A 100 -14.41 -3.95 -7.35
CA TYR A 100 -14.97 -4.26 -6.04
C TYR A 100 -16.44 -3.85 -5.92
N GLU A 101 -16.79 -2.63 -6.33
CA GLU A 101 -18.17 -2.13 -6.36
C GLU A 101 -19.08 -3.04 -7.19
N ARG A 102 -18.60 -3.46 -8.36
CA ARG A 102 -19.38 -4.38 -9.22
C ARG A 102 -19.61 -5.74 -8.57
N ILE A 103 -18.58 -6.31 -7.93
CA ILE A 103 -18.69 -7.58 -7.20
C ILE A 103 -19.66 -7.44 -6.03
N ASP A 104 -19.62 -6.33 -5.29
CA ASP A 104 -20.54 -6.04 -4.18
C ASP A 104 -21.99 -5.90 -4.67
N GLU A 105 -22.21 -5.22 -5.80
CA GLU A 105 -23.55 -5.15 -6.42
C GLU A 105 -24.11 -6.53 -6.77
N ILE A 106 -23.28 -7.42 -7.30
CA ILE A 106 -23.67 -8.80 -7.62
C ILE A 106 -23.98 -9.57 -6.33
N ALA A 107 -23.12 -9.50 -5.33
CA ALA A 107 -23.28 -10.16 -4.05
C ALA A 107 -24.56 -9.71 -3.32
N GLN A 108 -24.89 -8.43 -3.40
CA GLN A 108 -26.12 -7.87 -2.82
C GLN A 108 -27.37 -8.11 -3.68
N GLY A 109 -27.23 -8.72 -4.85
CA GLY A 109 -28.34 -8.96 -5.78
C GLY A 109 -28.89 -7.70 -6.45
N ARG A 110 -28.12 -6.61 -6.45
CA ARG A 110 -28.44 -5.36 -7.15
C ARG A 110 -28.12 -5.41 -8.63
N ALA A 111 -27.18 -6.27 -9.02
CA ALA A 111 -26.86 -6.56 -10.40
C ALA A 111 -27.42 -7.93 -10.82
N SER A 112 -27.93 -8.01 -12.06
CA SER A 112 -28.43 -9.26 -12.62
C SER A 112 -27.26 -10.18 -12.99
N CYS A 113 -26.88 -11.06 -12.07
CA CYS A 113 -25.87 -12.07 -12.28
C CYS A 113 -26.29 -13.36 -11.57
N PRO A 114 -26.27 -14.53 -12.26
CA PRO A 114 -26.65 -15.80 -11.66
C PRO A 114 -25.64 -16.31 -10.61
N LYS A 115 -24.46 -15.71 -10.52
CA LYS A 115 -23.33 -16.15 -9.67
C LYS A 115 -23.19 -15.32 -8.39
N ARG A 116 -24.31 -14.97 -7.77
CA ARG A 116 -24.33 -14.14 -6.55
C ARG A 116 -23.49 -14.72 -5.41
N TYR A 117 -23.62 -16.01 -5.14
CA TYR A 117 -22.88 -16.66 -4.04
C TYR A 117 -21.36 -16.71 -4.33
N ASP A 118 -20.97 -16.93 -5.58
CA ASP A 118 -19.56 -16.88 -5.98
C ASP A 118 -19.01 -15.46 -5.77
N ALA A 119 -19.81 -14.40 -5.97
CA ALA A 119 -19.41 -13.02 -5.73
C ALA A 119 -19.16 -12.73 -4.25
N GLU A 120 -19.96 -13.29 -3.33
CA GLU A 120 -19.76 -13.16 -1.89
C GLU A 120 -18.38 -13.69 -1.47
N ASP A 121 -17.92 -14.80 -2.06
CA ASP A 121 -16.60 -15.39 -1.77
C ASP A 121 -15.43 -14.52 -2.22
N TRP A 122 -15.63 -13.67 -3.25
CA TRP A 122 -14.59 -12.78 -3.78
C TRP A 122 -14.46 -11.45 -3.04
N LEU A 123 -15.46 -11.01 -2.28
CA LEU A 123 -15.42 -9.72 -1.58
C LEU A 123 -14.25 -9.62 -0.60
N LEU A 124 -13.98 -10.68 0.17
CA LEU A 124 -12.90 -10.67 1.14
C LEU A 124 -11.51 -10.63 0.49
N PRO A 125 -11.17 -11.50 -0.48
CA PRO A 125 -9.88 -11.45 -1.17
C PRO A 125 -9.62 -10.10 -1.86
N ILE A 126 -10.60 -9.56 -2.59
CA ILE A 126 -10.45 -8.28 -3.30
C ILE A 126 -10.32 -7.11 -2.31
N GLY A 127 -11.13 -7.09 -1.24
CA GLY A 127 -11.02 -6.06 -0.20
C GLY A 127 -9.72 -6.12 0.60
N GLN A 128 -9.11 -7.30 0.77
CA GLN A 128 -7.78 -7.43 1.35
C GLN A 128 -6.70 -6.87 0.41
N LEU A 129 -6.83 -7.12 -0.89
CA LEU A 129 -5.96 -6.59 -1.92
C LEU A 129 -5.99 -5.06 -1.95
N GLU A 130 -7.18 -4.48 -1.93
CA GLU A 130 -7.39 -3.02 -1.90
C GLU A 130 -6.73 -2.38 -0.68
N ARG A 131 -6.94 -2.93 0.52
CA ARG A 131 -6.33 -2.43 1.76
C ARG A 131 -4.81 -2.51 1.72
N ARG A 132 -4.25 -3.59 1.20
CA ARG A 132 -2.80 -3.75 1.06
C ARG A 132 -2.22 -2.74 0.08
N LEU A 133 -2.90 -2.51 -1.04
CA LEU A 133 -2.49 -1.52 -2.04
C LEU A 133 -2.50 -0.11 -1.44
N GLN A 134 -3.57 0.25 -0.74
CA GLN A 134 -3.71 1.53 -0.06
C GLN A 134 -2.62 1.76 1.00
N ALA A 135 -2.32 0.75 1.81
CA ALA A 135 -1.24 0.84 2.80
C ALA A 135 0.13 1.04 2.14
N THR A 136 0.37 0.38 1.00
CA THR A 136 1.62 0.52 0.25
C THR A 136 1.71 1.91 -0.40
N GLU A 137 0.64 2.41 -1.00
CA GLU A 137 0.58 3.77 -1.54
C GLU A 137 0.84 4.82 -0.46
N GLN A 138 0.22 4.70 0.71
CA GLN A 138 0.44 5.61 1.83
C GLN A 138 1.91 5.61 2.25
N LEU A 139 2.55 4.46 2.33
CA LEU A 139 3.98 4.36 2.61
C LEU A 139 4.83 5.09 1.56
N PHE A 140 4.52 4.92 0.28
CA PHE A 140 5.19 5.64 -0.81
C PHE A 140 4.98 7.15 -0.73
N HIS A 141 3.77 7.57 -0.40
CA HIS A 141 3.45 8.99 -0.16
C HIS A 141 4.31 9.56 0.97
N ASP A 142 4.42 8.85 2.09
CA ASP A 142 5.20 9.29 3.24
C ASP A 142 6.71 9.42 2.94
N PHE A 143 7.23 8.63 2.01
CA PHE A 143 8.62 8.73 1.55
C PHE A 143 8.83 9.75 0.43
N ALA A 144 7.80 10.01 -0.40
CA ALA A 144 7.88 10.90 -1.56
C ALA A 144 7.71 12.37 -1.22
N ILE A 145 7.03 12.68 -0.10
CA ILE A 145 6.68 14.05 0.29
C ILE A 145 7.62 14.52 1.39
N ALA A 146 8.18 15.71 1.21
CA ALA A 146 8.98 16.34 2.24
C ALA A 146 8.13 16.67 3.47
N ASP A 147 8.73 16.52 4.64
CA ASP A 147 8.10 16.90 5.90
C ASP A 147 7.76 18.39 5.92
N THR A 148 6.64 18.72 6.53
CA THR A 148 6.30 20.11 6.88
C THR A 148 6.78 20.42 8.30
N ALA A 149 6.74 21.70 8.69
CA ALA A 149 7.12 22.11 10.03
C ALA A 149 6.31 21.39 11.13
N ASP A 150 5.03 21.09 10.82
CA ASP A 150 4.07 20.51 11.76
C ASP A 150 3.95 18.98 11.65
N LEU A 151 4.49 18.37 10.61
CA LEU A 151 4.39 16.94 10.36
C LEU A 151 5.76 16.38 9.98
N LYS A 152 6.56 16.07 11.00
CA LYS A 152 7.84 15.40 10.83
C LYS A 152 7.68 13.90 11.04
N SER A 153 8.30 13.13 10.16
CA SER A 153 8.29 11.65 10.23
C SER A 153 9.71 11.09 10.28
N ALA A 154 9.93 10.16 11.18
CA ALA A 154 11.10 9.32 11.11
C ALA A 154 10.91 8.30 9.98
N ARG A 155 11.94 8.10 9.16
CA ARG A 155 11.94 7.13 8.05
C ARG A 155 13.15 6.23 8.17
N TRP A 156 12.97 4.95 7.94
CA TRP A 156 14.06 4.00 7.97
C TRP A 156 13.78 2.80 7.06
N LEU A 157 14.86 2.10 6.74
CA LEU A 157 14.83 0.83 6.03
C LEU A 157 15.44 -0.23 6.95
N LYS A 158 14.79 -1.39 7.01
CA LYS A 158 15.29 -2.56 7.69
C LYS A 158 15.58 -3.64 6.66
N LYS A 159 16.82 -4.09 6.60
CA LYS A 159 17.26 -5.15 5.70
C LYS A 159 17.44 -6.44 6.49
N ASN A 160 16.91 -7.52 5.97
CA ASN A 160 17.20 -8.88 6.38
C ASN A 160 17.77 -9.65 5.18
N ASP A 161 18.07 -10.94 5.34
CA ASP A 161 18.68 -11.77 4.29
C ASP A 161 17.87 -11.88 3.00
N PHE A 162 16.56 -11.60 3.05
CA PHE A 162 15.63 -11.88 1.96
C PHE A 162 14.97 -10.63 1.38
N ASP A 163 14.83 -9.56 2.16
CA ASP A 163 14.03 -8.39 1.75
C ASP A 163 14.46 -7.11 2.46
N VAL A 164 13.97 -5.97 1.96
CA VAL A 164 14.10 -4.66 2.60
C VAL A 164 12.70 -4.14 2.95
N GLU A 165 12.51 -3.88 4.23
CA GLU A 165 11.29 -3.31 4.78
C GLU A 165 11.44 -1.78 4.88
N PHE A 166 10.46 -1.06 4.34
CA PHE A 166 10.33 0.39 4.47
C PHE A 166 9.41 0.69 5.65
N ALA A 167 9.82 1.62 6.50
CA ALA A 167 9.01 2.00 7.65
C ALA A 167 9.07 3.51 7.90
N THR A 168 7.95 4.04 8.38
CA THR A 168 7.80 5.43 8.77
C THR A 168 7.05 5.53 10.09
N ALA A 169 7.36 6.54 10.88
CA ALA A 169 6.61 6.87 12.09
C ALA A 169 6.57 8.38 12.28
N PRO A 170 5.40 8.93 12.62
CA PRO A 170 5.28 10.36 12.93
C PRO A 170 6.05 10.68 14.21
N LEU A 171 6.80 11.78 14.22
CA LEU A 171 7.53 12.23 15.42
C LEU A 171 6.63 12.99 16.41
N GLN A 172 5.52 13.56 15.93
CA GLN A 172 4.57 14.32 16.75
C GLN A 172 3.27 13.55 16.93
N THR A 173 3.36 12.42 17.63
CA THR A 173 2.20 11.54 17.89
C THR A 173 1.09 12.22 18.70
N GLY A 174 1.42 13.22 19.54
CA GLY A 174 0.44 13.99 20.32
C GLY A 174 -0.59 14.71 19.46
N MET A 175 -0.17 15.40 18.39
CA MET A 175 -1.06 16.10 17.47
C MET A 175 -1.96 15.13 16.69
N ILE A 176 -1.45 13.95 16.36
CA ILE A 176 -2.24 12.93 15.68
C ILE A 176 -3.29 12.35 16.61
N LEU A 177 -2.91 12.05 17.86
CA LEU A 177 -3.84 11.59 18.89
C LEU A 177 -4.90 12.65 19.20
N GLU A 178 -4.55 13.94 19.22
CA GLU A 178 -5.49 15.03 19.38
C GLU A 178 -6.59 14.96 18.31
N LYS A 179 -6.21 14.97 17.03
CA LYS A 179 -7.15 14.95 15.90
C LYS A 179 -7.93 13.64 15.75
N LEU A 180 -7.32 12.50 16.00
CA LEU A 180 -7.94 11.19 15.76
C LEU A 180 -8.72 10.67 16.95
N LEU A 181 -8.32 11.01 18.17
CA LEU A 181 -8.89 10.47 19.40
C LEU A 181 -9.50 11.56 20.27
N TRP A 182 -8.72 12.54 20.72
CA TRP A 182 -9.18 13.50 21.73
C TRP A 182 -10.31 14.39 21.24
N ASP A 183 -10.25 14.88 20.02
CA ASP A 183 -11.31 15.71 19.42
C ASP A 183 -12.61 14.95 19.15
N LYS A 184 -12.57 13.62 19.17
CA LYS A 184 -13.71 12.75 18.83
C LYS A 184 -14.29 12.01 20.05
N THR A 185 -13.60 12.06 21.20
CA THR A 185 -14.02 11.32 22.40
C THR A 185 -14.43 12.27 23.50
N PHE A 186 -15.58 11.99 24.14
CA PHE A 186 -16.05 12.76 25.30
C PHE A 186 -15.15 12.54 26.52
N SER A 187 -14.61 11.34 26.68
CA SER A 187 -13.65 11.00 27.74
C SER A 187 -12.77 9.85 27.30
N ALA A 188 -11.55 9.79 27.83
CA ALA A 188 -10.61 8.69 27.61
C ALA A 188 -9.94 8.30 28.93
N ILE A 189 -9.76 7.00 29.13
CA ILE A 189 -9.03 6.45 30.28
C ILE A 189 -7.72 5.87 29.73
N CYS A 190 -6.59 6.46 30.14
CA CYS A 190 -5.27 5.97 29.79
C CYS A 190 -4.71 5.12 30.95
N THR A 191 -4.30 3.90 30.63
CA THR A 191 -3.62 3.01 31.59
C THR A 191 -2.22 2.70 31.08
N SER A 192 -1.23 2.70 32.00
CA SER A 192 0.13 2.24 31.72
C SER A 192 0.45 1.03 32.55
N ALA A 193 1.14 0.04 31.96
CA ALA A 193 1.64 -1.12 32.69
C ALA A 193 2.93 -0.83 33.47
N THR A 194 3.54 0.34 33.22
CA THR A 194 4.71 0.84 33.95
C THR A 194 4.31 2.04 34.81
N LEU A 195 4.22 1.83 36.11
CA LEU A 195 4.19 2.85 37.14
C LEU A 195 5.64 3.07 37.62
#